data_9aed506c1acf3053b2fd850b904fe43f
#
_entry.id   9aed506c1acf3053b2fd850b904fe43f
#
_cell.length_a   1.000
_cell.length_b   1.000
_cell.length_c   1.000
_cell.angle_alpha   90.00
_cell.angle_beta   90.00
_cell.angle_gamma   90.00
#
_symmetry.space_group_name_H-M   'P 1'
#
loop_
_entity.id
_entity.type
_entity.pdbx_description
1 polymer ?
#
loop_
_entity_poly.entity_id
_entity_poly.type
_entity_poly.pdbx_seq_one_letter_code
_entity_poly.pdbx_strand_id
1 'polypeptide(L)'
;MHVLGIDAGGTKTVCLLADDQGAILAEARGGGANLQAHGELEVEKVLHHVMDTAIGTRDIRPAAICLGIAGVDRPQDAEAVRGIMRRIGAKARTLVVNDALVALVAGTGASDVPGVVIIAGTGSIAYGRNAAGRAARAGGWGYLLGDEGSGFWIGRRALSAIVRAADGRGPSTQLTDLVMNRLKLVRPSDLIRETYYRDLRRTAIAGLAPLVQQARDAGDAVASEILNQAAIELTAAASSVISKLGMRGEVFPTILAGGIFKAVPWLAGQVMVLMSEIAPRSDARVLDVEPARGAVRLALAEARGGVRLPAYI
;
A
#
# COMPACT_ATOMS: atom_id res chain seq x y z
N MET A 1 -23.37 18.43 5.87
CA MET A 1 -22.43 17.65 6.72
C MET A 1 -21.17 17.41 5.91
N HIS A 2 -19.97 17.46 6.54
CA HIS A 2 -18.71 17.23 5.86
C HIS A 2 -17.90 16.14 6.59
N VAL A 3 -17.05 15.42 5.87
CA VAL A 3 -16.17 14.41 6.43
C VAL A 3 -14.77 14.52 5.84
N LEU A 4 -13.77 13.99 6.57
CA LEU A 4 -12.41 13.82 6.07
C LEU A 4 -12.10 12.33 5.90
N GLY A 5 -11.55 11.98 4.76
CA GLY A 5 -10.98 10.67 4.48
C GLY A 5 -9.49 10.78 4.23
N ILE A 6 -8.69 10.03 5.00
CA ILE A 6 -7.23 10.09 4.94
C ILE A 6 -6.67 8.70 4.65
N ASP A 7 -5.81 8.61 3.64
CA ASP A 7 -4.97 7.45 3.33
C ASP A 7 -3.52 7.82 3.62
N ALA A 8 -2.95 7.23 4.67
CA ALA A 8 -1.63 7.54 5.21
C ALA A 8 -0.68 6.35 5.03
N GLY A 9 -0.04 6.29 3.89
CA GLY A 9 0.92 5.25 3.52
C GLY A 9 2.34 5.53 4.01
N GLY A 10 3.26 4.62 3.68
CA GLY A 10 4.68 4.76 4.04
C GLY A 10 5.44 5.87 3.30
N THR A 11 4.91 6.37 2.17
CA THR A 11 5.61 7.31 1.29
C THR A 11 4.82 8.58 1.05
N LYS A 12 3.50 8.52 1.04
CA LYS A 12 2.58 9.64 0.82
C LYS A 12 1.38 9.54 1.75
N THR A 13 0.78 10.70 2.03
CA THR A 13 -0.52 10.83 2.69
C THR A 13 -1.44 11.65 1.80
N VAL A 14 -2.68 11.19 1.63
CA VAL A 14 -3.73 11.90 0.90
C VAL A 14 -4.89 12.15 1.83
N CYS A 15 -5.33 13.41 1.96
CA CYS A 15 -6.51 13.82 2.70
C CYS A 15 -7.55 14.38 1.73
N LEU A 16 -8.78 13.87 1.80
CA LEU A 16 -9.93 14.32 1.03
C LEU A 16 -10.98 14.91 1.95
N LEU A 17 -11.40 16.14 1.69
CA LEU A 17 -12.61 16.74 2.25
C LEU A 17 -13.78 16.41 1.34
N ALA A 18 -14.85 15.87 1.89
CA ALA A 18 -16.06 15.56 1.12
C ALA A 18 -17.32 16.08 1.82
N ASP A 19 -18.38 16.30 1.01
CA ASP A 19 -19.71 16.60 1.49
C ASP A 19 -20.47 15.33 1.92
N ASP A 20 -21.73 15.46 2.30
CA ASP A 20 -22.58 14.37 2.74
C ASP A 20 -23.02 13.40 1.61
N GLN A 21 -22.81 13.76 0.35
CA GLN A 21 -23.02 12.88 -0.81
C GLN A 21 -21.72 12.16 -1.23
N GLY A 22 -20.57 12.52 -0.62
CA GLY A 22 -19.27 11.97 -0.96
C GLY A 22 -18.58 12.66 -2.13
N ALA A 23 -19.12 13.81 -2.58
CA ALA A 23 -18.43 14.63 -3.56
C ALA A 23 -17.19 15.29 -2.91
N ILE A 24 -16.06 15.18 -3.60
CA ILE A 24 -14.77 15.71 -3.10
C ILE A 24 -14.73 17.21 -3.32
N LEU A 25 -14.62 17.96 -2.22
CA LEU A 25 -14.57 19.43 -2.18
C LEU A 25 -13.14 19.97 -2.19
N ALA A 26 -12.20 19.19 -1.62
CA ALA A 26 -10.78 19.54 -1.59
C ALA A 26 -9.93 18.30 -1.39
N GLU A 27 -8.69 18.40 -1.84
CA GLU A 27 -7.64 17.41 -1.67
C GLU A 27 -6.37 18.07 -1.14
N ALA A 28 -5.68 17.38 -0.22
CA ALA A 28 -4.34 17.75 0.25
C ALA A 28 -3.44 16.53 0.24
N ARG A 29 -2.15 16.76 -0.02
CA ARG A 29 -1.12 15.72 -0.07
C ARG A 29 0.04 16.06 0.87
N GLY A 30 0.60 15.03 1.52
CA GLY A 30 1.75 15.15 2.41
C GLY A 30 2.72 13.98 2.25
N GLY A 31 3.79 14.03 3.02
CA GLY A 31 4.77 12.95 3.13
C GLY A 31 4.18 11.66 3.69
N GLY A 32 5.03 10.63 3.89
CA GLY A 32 4.60 9.39 4.51
C GLY A 32 4.22 9.59 5.98
N ALA A 33 3.20 8.86 6.44
CA ALA A 33 2.74 8.88 7.83
C ALA A 33 2.56 7.46 8.40
N ASN A 34 3.42 6.53 8.00
CA ASN A 34 3.51 5.23 8.65
C ASN A 34 4.14 5.40 10.04
N LEU A 35 3.41 5.03 11.10
CA LEU A 35 3.81 5.26 12.49
C LEU A 35 5.15 4.59 12.84
N GLN A 36 5.38 3.37 12.36
CA GLN A 36 6.61 2.60 12.65
C GLN A 36 7.83 3.15 11.90
N ALA A 37 7.63 3.75 10.73
CA ALA A 37 8.70 4.25 9.88
C ALA A 37 9.13 5.68 10.21
N HIS A 38 8.19 6.53 10.66
CA HIS A 38 8.41 7.97 10.82
C HIS A 38 8.30 8.46 12.27
N GLY A 39 7.70 7.65 13.17
CA GLY A 39 7.45 8.03 14.57
C GLY A 39 6.30 9.03 14.72
N GLU A 40 5.79 9.17 15.95
CA GLU A 40 4.59 9.95 16.27
C GLU A 40 4.68 11.41 15.85
N LEU A 41 5.81 12.07 16.11
CA LEU A 41 5.96 13.51 15.87
C LEU A 41 5.84 13.85 14.38
N GLU A 42 6.45 13.06 13.51
CA GLU A 42 6.37 13.31 12.07
C GLU A 42 4.99 12.97 11.51
N VAL A 43 4.38 11.89 12.00
CA VAL A 43 2.98 11.55 11.67
C VAL A 43 2.02 12.67 12.08
N GLU A 44 2.20 13.25 13.28
CA GLU A 44 1.41 14.37 13.76
C GLU A 44 1.53 15.61 12.85
N LYS A 45 2.74 15.99 12.47
CA LYS A 45 2.97 17.11 11.54
C LYS A 45 2.30 16.89 10.18
N VAL A 46 2.46 15.69 9.61
CA VAL A 46 1.87 15.35 8.32
C VAL A 46 0.35 15.37 8.38
N LEU A 47 -0.26 14.74 9.39
CA LEU A 47 -1.71 14.71 9.55
C LEU A 47 -2.29 16.11 9.76
N HIS A 48 -1.67 16.93 10.63
CA HIS A 48 -2.08 18.31 10.87
C HIS A 48 -2.02 19.11 9.55
N HIS A 49 -0.91 19.07 8.86
CA HIS A 49 -0.72 19.78 7.59
C HIS A 49 -1.76 19.40 6.52
N VAL A 50 -2.01 18.10 6.29
CA VAL A 50 -2.94 17.70 5.23
C VAL A 50 -4.39 17.99 5.60
N MET A 51 -4.76 17.94 6.88
CA MET A 51 -6.10 18.29 7.34
C MET A 51 -6.36 19.78 7.23
N ASP A 52 -5.43 20.62 7.72
CA ASP A 52 -5.52 22.08 7.61
C ASP A 52 -5.57 22.52 6.15
N THR A 53 -4.74 21.95 5.29
CA THR A 53 -4.72 22.26 3.86
C THR A 53 -6.03 21.87 3.19
N ALA A 54 -6.58 20.68 3.50
CA ALA A 54 -7.85 20.23 2.90
C ALA A 54 -9.04 21.07 3.38
N ILE A 55 -9.08 21.50 4.63
CA ILE A 55 -10.12 22.40 5.15
C ILE A 55 -9.93 23.82 4.63
N GLY A 56 -8.68 24.30 4.62
CA GLY A 56 -8.33 25.67 4.20
C GLY A 56 -9.01 26.72 5.05
N THR A 57 -9.45 27.80 4.42
CA THR A 57 -10.14 28.94 5.08
C THR A 57 -11.65 28.69 5.28
N ARG A 58 -12.16 27.49 5.02
CA ARG A 58 -13.58 27.15 5.17
C ARG A 58 -13.93 27.01 6.64
N ASP A 59 -15.04 27.58 7.07
CA ASP A 59 -15.62 27.31 8.40
C ASP A 59 -16.33 25.96 8.39
N ILE A 60 -15.55 24.89 8.25
CA ILE A 60 -16.03 23.52 8.18
C ILE A 60 -15.54 22.75 9.41
N ARG A 61 -16.48 22.14 10.13
CA ARG A 61 -16.23 21.15 11.17
C ARG A 61 -16.62 19.77 10.67
N PRO A 62 -15.68 18.88 10.37
CA PRO A 62 -16.00 17.52 9.94
C PRO A 62 -16.83 16.80 11.00
N ALA A 63 -17.88 16.09 10.59
CA ALA A 63 -18.69 15.26 11.49
C ALA A 63 -17.96 13.96 11.86
N ALA A 64 -17.17 13.44 10.92
CA ALA A 64 -16.31 12.28 11.13
C ALA A 64 -15.02 12.38 10.31
N ILE A 65 -13.98 11.71 10.79
CA ILE A 65 -12.69 11.55 10.14
C ILE A 65 -12.36 10.06 10.11
N CYS A 66 -12.02 9.52 8.94
CA CYS A 66 -11.47 8.18 8.83
C CYS A 66 -10.01 8.26 8.39
N LEU A 67 -9.13 7.61 9.15
CA LEU A 67 -7.71 7.48 8.86
C LEU A 67 -7.40 6.01 8.56
N GLY A 68 -7.05 5.72 7.30
CA GLY A 68 -6.37 4.49 6.90
C GLY A 68 -4.88 4.69 7.04
N ILE A 69 -4.24 4.01 7.98
CA ILE A 69 -2.81 4.21 8.27
C ILE A 69 -2.05 2.90 8.13
N ALA A 70 -1.00 2.94 7.33
CA ALA A 70 -0.08 1.82 7.18
C ALA A 70 0.63 1.51 8.51
N GLY A 71 0.66 0.22 8.88
CA GLY A 71 1.30 -0.23 10.12
C GLY A 71 0.43 -0.11 11.38
N VAL A 72 -0.85 0.24 11.25
CA VAL A 72 -1.81 0.26 12.36
C VAL A 72 -2.61 -1.05 12.37
N ASP A 73 -2.02 -2.06 12.98
CA ASP A 73 -2.62 -3.41 13.06
C ASP A 73 -2.95 -3.83 14.50
N ARG A 74 -2.46 -3.09 15.49
CA ARG A 74 -2.63 -3.40 16.91
C ARG A 74 -3.46 -2.31 17.59
N PRO A 75 -4.21 -2.66 18.66
CA PRO A 75 -4.96 -1.66 19.41
C PRO A 75 -4.11 -0.50 19.93
N GLN A 76 -2.84 -0.77 20.31
CA GLN A 76 -1.91 0.24 20.80
C GLN A 76 -1.54 1.26 19.69
N ASP A 77 -1.32 0.78 18.47
CA ASP A 77 -0.99 1.65 17.33
C ASP A 77 -2.19 2.59 17.02
N ALA A 78 -3.40 2.04 17.04
CA ALA A 78 -4.61 2.83 16.85
C ALA A 78 -4.81 3.86 17.95
N GLU A 79 -4.48 3.53 19.22
CA GLU A 79 -4.58 4.48 20.33
C GLU A 79 -3.52 5.58 20.24
N ALA A 80 -2.31 5.27 19.82
CA ALA A 80 -1.28 6.30 19.55
C ALA A 80 -1.77 7.31 18.51
N VAL A 81 -2.38 6.84 17.41
CA VAL A 81 -2.95 7.72 16.37
C VAL A 81 -4.11 8.54 16.91
N ARG A 82 -5.02 7.96 17.72
CA ARG A 82 -6.07 8.74 18.39
C ARG A 82 -5.49 9.80 19.33
N GLY A 83 -4.37 9.49 20.00
CA GLY A 83 -3.60 10.45 20.81
C GLY A 83 -3.12 11.63 19.97
N ILE A 84 -2.55 11.37 18.81
CA ILE A 84 -2.15 12.39 17.84
C ILE A 84 -3.36 13.25 17.44
N MET A 85 -4.48 12.63 17.07
CA MET A 85 -5.69 13.36 16.66
C MET A 85 -6.23 14.28 17.76
N ARG A 86 -6.15 13.85 19.02
CA ARG A 86 -6.51 14.71 20.16
C ARG A 86 -5.55 15.91 20.30
N ARG A 87 -4.23 15.71 20.14
CA ARG A 87 -3.22 16.79 20.26
C ARG A 87 -3.38 17.85 19.17
N ILE A 88 -3.71 17.46 17.95
CA ILE A 88 -4.01 18.40 16.86
C ILE A 88 -5.41 19.02 16.94
N GLY A 89 -6.16 18.76 18.01
CA GLY A 89 -7.45 19.40 18.27
C GLY A 89 -8.63 18.85 17.47
N ALA A 90 -8.54 17.67 16.89
CA ALA A 90 -9.65 17.05 16.16
C ALA A 90 -10.79 16.67 17.15
N LYS A 91 -11.95 17.31 16.98
CA LYS A 91 -13.16 17.09 17.79
C LYS A 91 -14.16 16.13 17.13
N ALA A 92 -13.96 15.80 15.87
CA ALA A 92 -14.80 14.90 15.09
C ALA A 92 -14.69 13.43 15.57
N ARG A 93 -15.70 12.63 15.30
CA ARG A 93 -15.60 11.18 15.46
C ARG A 93 -14.46 10.65 14.61
N THR A 94 -13.48 10.04 15.25
CA THR A 94 -12.25 9.59 14.56
C THR A 94 -12.21 8.08 14.48
N LEU A 95 -12.28 7.56 13.25
CA LEU A 95 -12.12 6.16 12.90
C LEU A 95 -10.69 5.91 12.45
N VAL A 96 -9.95 5.07 13.15
CA VAL A 96 -8.58 4.66 12.79
C VAL A 96 -8.62 3.21 12.34
N VAL A 97 -8.21 2.96 11.11
CA VAL A 97 -8.21 1.63 10.48
C VAL A 97 -6.90 1.36 9.74
N ASN A 98 -6.66 0.11 9.38
CA ASN A 98 -5.56 -0.24 8.48
C ASN A 98 -5.81 0.34 7.07
N ASP A 99 -4.76 0.80 6.40
CA ASP A 99 -4.80 1.34 5.02
C ASP A 99 -5.35 0.33 4.00
N ALA A 100 -5.15 -0.97 4.24
CA ALA A 100 -5.67 -2.01 3.36
C ALA A 100 -7.21 -2.06 3.37
N LEU A 101 -7.87 -1.83 4.50
CA LEU A 101 -9.33 -1.71 4.54
C LEU A 101 -9.82 -0.52 3.72
N VAL A 102 -9.13 0.61 3.81
CA VAL A 102 -9.43 1.82 3.03
C VAL A 102 -9.30 1.55 1.53
N ALA A 103 -8.22 0.89 1.11
CA ALA A 103 -8.01 0.51 -0.29
C ALA A 103 -9.08 -0.48 -0.78
N LEU A 104 -9.47 -1.46 0.04
CA LEU A 104 -10.55 -2.40 -0.29
C LEU A 104 -11.88 -1.67 -0.49
N VAL A 105 -12.26 -0.78 0.44
CA VAL A 105 -13.50 0.01 0.35
C VAL A 105 -13.48 0.96 -0.84
N ALA A 106 -12.33 1.52 -1.19
CA ALA A 106 -12.18 2.33 -2.40
C ALA A 106 -12.51 1.53 -3.67
N GLY A 107 -11.98 0.32 -3.75
CA GLY A 107 -12.16 -0.56 -4.92
C GLY A 107 -13.53 -1.23 -5.00
N THR A 108 -14.15 -1.58 -3.87
CA THR A 108 -15.49 -2.20 -3.83
C THR A 108 -16.62 -1.20 -3.94
N GLY A 109 -16.37 0.05 -3.61
CA GLY A 109 -17.38 1.10 -3.66
C GLY A 109 -18.28 1.20 -2.42
N ALA A 110 -18.23 0.27 -1.48
CA ALA A 110 -19.05 0.27 -0.26
C ALA A 110 -18.27 -0.25 0.96
N SER A 111 -18.71 0.17 2.16
CA SER A 111 -17.99 -0.10 3.42
C SER A 111 -18.15 -1.53 3.94
N ASP A 112 -19.08 -2.31 3.40
CA ASP A 112 -19.49 -3.64 3.92
C ASP A 112 -19.36 -4.78 2.89
N VAL A 113 -18.95 -4.50 1.66
CA VAL A 113 -18.78 -5.50 0.60
C VAL A 113 -17.58 -6.42 0.93
N PRO A 114 -17.75 -7.76 0.88
CA PRO A 114 -16.65 -8.70 1.00
C PRO A 114 -15.67 -8.56 -0.15
N GLY A 115 -14.41 -8.87 0.08
CA GLY A 115 -13.38 -8.81 -0.95
C GLY A 115 -11.98 -8.97 -0.39
N VAL A 116 -11.02 -8.99 -1.30
CA VAL A 116 -9.59 -9.06 -0.99
C VAL A 116 -8.88 -7.87 -1.64
N VAL A 117 -7.88 -7.33 -0.98
CA VAL A 117 -6.96 -6.35 -1.56
C VAL A 117 -5.53 -6.86 -1.41
N ILE A 118 -4.76 -6.70 -2.47
CA ILE A 118 -3.31 -6.92 -2.49
C ILE A 118 -2.69 -5.53 -2.68
N ILE A 119 -1.92 -5.09 -1.70
CA ILE A 119 -1.18 -3.83 -1.81
C ILE A 119 0.27 -4.15 -2.13
N ALA A 120 0.79 -3.53 -3.19
CA ALA A 120 2.20 -3.51 -3.54
C ALA A 120 2.66 -2.07 -3.80
N GLY A 121 3.33 -1.51 -2.82
CA GLY A 121 3.96 -0.20 -2.81
C GLY A 121 5.44 -0.33 -2.47
N THR A 122 5.96 0.52 -1.57
CA THR A 122 7.28 0.33 -0.97
C THR A 122 7.34 -0.96 -0.15
N GLY A 123 6.26 -1.31 0.56
CA GLY A 123 6.01 -2.61 1.19
C GLY A 123 4.86 -3.36 0.52
N SER A 124 4.47 -4.53 1.06
CA SER A 124 3.35 -5.33 0.55
C SER A 124 2.51 -5.96 1.66
N ILE A 125 1.22 -6.12 1.40
CA ILE A 125 0.26 -6.80 2.28
C ILE A 125 -0.91 -7.32 1.46
N ALA A 126 -1.45 -8.46 1.83
CA ALA A 126 -2.78 -8.91 1.44
C ALA A 126 -3.74 -8.80 2.64
N TYR A 127 -4.93 -8.29 2.39
CA TYR A 127 -5.99 -8.14 3.37
C TYR A 127 -7.32 -8.56 2.75
N GLY A 128 -8.19 -9.14 3.54
CA GLY A 128 -9.53 -9.49 3.08
C GLY A 128 -10.56 -9.39 4.18
N ARG A 129 -11.81 -9.31 3.74
CA ARG A 129 -13.00 -9.32 4.59
C ARG A 129 -14.05 -10.21 3.94
N ASN A 130 -14.69 -11.09 4.71
CA ASN A 130 -15.79 -11.91 4.21
C ASN A 130 -17.17 -11.31 4.53
N ALA A 131 -18.25 -11.93 4.01
CA ALA A 131 -19.62 -11.48 4.21
C ALA A 131 -20.07 -11.52 5.69
N ALA A 132 -19.44 -12.37 6.52
CA ALA A 132 -19.72 -12.43 7.95
C ALA A 132 -19.02 -11.30 8.75
N GLY A 133 -18.30 -10.39 8.08
CA GLY A 133 -17.57 -9.30 8.71
C GLY A 133 -16.29 -9.73 9.42
N ARG A 134 -15.76 -10.94 9.14
CA ARG A 134 -14.45 -11.37 9.62
C ARG A 134 -13.37 -10.88 8.66
N ALA A 135 -12.22 -10.47 9.19
CA ALA A 135 -11.08 -10.05 8.42
C ALA A 135 -9.85 -10.90 8.70
N ALA A 136 -8.98 -11.01 7.71
CA ALA A 136 -7.67 -11.62 7.83
C ALA A 136 -6.64 -10.84 7.00
N ARG A 137 -5.38 -10.93 7.40
CA ARG A 137 -4.25 -10.42 6.63
C ARG A 137 -3.12 -11.44 6.50
N ALA A 138 -2.29 -11.24 5.51
CA ALA A 138 -1.01 -11.94 5.32
C ALA A 138 0.01 -10.95 4.74
N GLY A 139 1.27 -11.08 5.14
CA GLY A 139 2.29 -10.08 4.86
C GLY A 139 2.15 -8.83 5.74
N GLY A 140 2.75 -7.72 5.33
CA GLY A 140 2.77 -6.47 6.10
C GLY A 140 3.64 -6.53 7.34
N TRP A 141 4.70 -7.37 7.35
CA TRP A 141 5.64 -7.51 8.47
C TRP A 141 6.81 -6.54 8.37
N GLY A 142 6.84 -5.71 7.33
CA GLY A 142 7.93 -4.80 7.05
C GLY A 142 9.09 -5.46 6.30
N TYR A 143 9.96 -4.62 5.78
CA TYR A 143 11.00 -4.99 4.80
C TYR A 143 12.10 -5.95 5.31
N LEU A 144 12.25 -6.08 6.61
CA LEU A 144 13.22 -7.02 7.21
C LEU A 144 12.67 -8.44 7.33
N LEU A 145 11.37 -8.57 7.61
CA LEU A 145 10.72 -9.85 7.91
C LEU A 145 9.79 -10.33 6.79
N GLY A 146 9.48 -9.46 5.82
CA GLY A 146 8.50 -9.72 4.78
C GLY A 146 8.58 -8.71 3.64
N ASP A 147 7.42 -8.18 3.25
CA ASP A 147 7.21 -7.28 2.11
C ASP A 147 7.57 -7.92 0.76
N GLU A 148 7.45 -9.25 0.64
CA GLU A 148 7.71 -9.99 -0.58
C GLU A 148 6.80 -9.49 -1.71
N GLY A 149 7.38 -9.34 -2.90
CA GLY A 149 6.67 -8.80 -4.08
C GLY A 149 6.48 -7.28 -4.09
N SER A 150 6.90 -6.56 -3.02
CA SER A 150 6.90 -5.10 -2.98
C SER A 150 7.97 -4.49 -3.90
N GLY A 151 7.86 -3.17 -4.14
CA GLY A 151 8.89 -2.44 -4.88
C GLY A 151 10.26 -2.51 -4.21
N PHE A 152 10.32 -2.42 -2.88
CA PHE A 152 11.57 -2.60 -2.15
C PHE A 152 12.15 -4.01 -2.34
N TRP A 153 11.33 -5.03 -2.23
CA TRP A 153 11.76 -6.41 -2.43
C TRP A 153 12.29 -6.62 -3.86
N ILE A 154 11.55 -6.16 -4.88
CA ILE A 154 11.95 -6.24 -6.30
C ILE A 154 13.28 -5.51 -6.53
N GLY A 155 13.40 -4.27 -6.07
CA GLY A 155 14.62 -3.48 -6.21
C GLY A 155 15.81 -4.09 -5.49
N ARG A 156 15.63 -4.61 -4.28
CA ARG A 156 16.67 -5.33 -3.54
C ARG A 156 17.12 -6.60 -4.26
N ARG A 157 16.19 -7.37 -4.86
CA ARG A 157 16.53 -8.54 -5.70
C ARG A 157 17.32 -8.14 -6.93
N ALA A 158 16.98 -7.02 -7.57
CA ALA A 158 17.75 -6.48 -8.69
C ALA A 158 19.18 -6.11 -8.26
N LEU A 159 19.36 -5.37 -7.15
CA LEU A 159 20.69 -5.06 -6.62
C LEU A 159 21.50 -6.32 -6.30
N SER A 160 20.86 -7.32 -5.68
CA SER A 160 21.50 -8.62 -5.40
C SER A 160 21.93 -9.34 -6.68
N ALA A 161 21.11 -9.31 -7.72
CA ALA A 161 21.46 -9.92 -9.02
C ALA A 161 22.67 -9.25 -9.67
N ILE A 162 22.74 -7.92 -9.61
CA ILE A 162 23.87 -7.13 -10.15
C ILE A 162 25.18 -7.51 -9.46
N VAL A 163 25.21 -7.56 -8.13
CA VAL A 163 26.45 -7.90 -7.41
C VAL A 163 26.85 -9.37 -7.62
N ARG A 164 25.88 -10.28 -7.74
CA ARG A 164 26.16 -11.68 -8.08
C ARG A 164 26.73 -11.86 -9.47
N ALA A 165 26.25 -11.09 -10.46
CA ALA A 165 26.80 -11.08 -11.82
C ALA A 165 28.23 -10.52 -11.82
N ALA A 166 28.48 -9.42 -11.09
CA ALA A 166 29.81 -8.83 -10.97
C ALA A 166 30.85 -9.77 -10.31
N ASP A 167 30.40 -10.62 -9.37
CA ASP A 167 31.25 -11.63 -8.71
C ASP A 167 31.43 -12.93 -9.54
N GLY A 168 30.74 -13.08 -10.66
CA GLY A 168 30.68 -14.34 -11.41
C GLY A 168 29.85 -15.45 -10.74
N ARG A 169 29.05 -15.14 -9.69
CA ARG A 169 28.17 -16.08 -8.97
C ARG A 169 26.75 -16.17 -9.55
N GLY A 170 26.45 -15.38 -10.55
CA GLY A 170 25.16 -15.33 -11.24
C GLY A 170 25.31 -14.96 -12.72
N PRO A 171 24.23 -15.14 -13.51
CA PRO A 171 24.26 -14.77 -14.90
C PRO A 171 24.40 -13.24 -15.08
N SER A 172 24.94 -12.82 -16.22
CA SER A 172 24.90 -11.42 -16.64
C SER A 172 23.47 -10.94 -16.81
N THR A 173 23.23 -9.66 -16.53
CA THR A 173 21.89 -9.06 -16.60
C THR A 173 21.97 -7.60 -17.07
N GLN A 174 21.01 -7.20 -17.88
CA GLN A 174 20.83 -5.81 -18.32
C GLN A 174 20.51 -4.85 -17.14
N LEU A 175 20.06 -5.40 -16.01
CA LEU A 175 19.85 -4.63 -14.79
C LEU A 175 21.10 -3.88 -14.34
N THR A 176 22.31 -4.41 -14.66
CA THR A 176 23.57 -3.75 -14.30
C THR A 176 23.62 -2.34 -14.91
N ASP A 177 23.48 -2.23 -16.22
CA ASP A 177 23.59 -0.94 -16.91
C ASP A 177 22.42 -0.01 -16.55
N LEU A 178 21.20 -0.53 -16.49
CA LEU A 178 20.01 0.25 -16.15
C LEU A 178 20.09 0.85 -14.75
N VAL A 179 20.50 0.07 -13.76
CA VAL A 179 20.58 0.54 -12.37
C VAL A 179 21.80 1.43 -12.16
N MET A 180 22.97 1.10 -12.74
CA MET A 180 24.15 1.95 -12.67
C MET A 180 23.86 3.34 -13.26
N ASN A 181 23.24 3.42 -14.43
CA ASN A 181 22.82 4.67 -15.04
C ASN A 181 21.83 5.44 -14.16
N ARG A 182 20.82 4.76 -13.61
CA ARG A 182 19.80 5.36 -12.73
C ARG A 182 20.40 5.97 -11.46
N LEU A 183 21.38 5.30 -10.85
CA LEU A 183 22.05 5.73 -9.63
C LEU A 183 23.30 6.59 -9.93
N LYS A 184 23.65 6.81 -11.19
CA LYS A 184 24.86 7.55 -11.64
C LYS A 184 26.15 6.94 -11.08
N LEU A 185 26.23 5.61 -11.06
CA LEU A 185 27.39 4.84 -10.63
C LEU A 185 28.16 4.30 -11.83
N VAL A 186 29.46 4.09 -11.66
CA VAL A 186 30.34 3.64 -12.75
C VAL A 186 30.53 2.11 -12.68
N ARG A 187 30.64 1.56 -11.49
CA ARG A 187 30.94 0.14 -11.26
C ARG A 187 30.01 -0.46 -10.22
N PRO A 188 29.69 -1.77 -10.32
CA PRO A 188 28.87 -2.45 -9.31
C PRO A 188 29.44 -2.33 -7.86
N SER A 189 30.77 -2.26 -7.70
CA SER A 189 31.41 -2.02 -6.39
C SER A 189 31.01 -0.71 -5.72
N ASP A 190 30.59 0.30 -6.51
CA ASP A 190 30.17 1.59 -5.98
C ASP A 190 28.82 1.48 -5.23
N LEU A 191 28.04 0.40 -5.46
CA LEU A 191 26.81 0.12 -4.72
C LEU A 191 27.03 0.00 -3.21
N ILE A 192 28.19 -0.49 -2.77
CA ILE A 192 28.53 -0.58 -1.34
C ILE A 192 28.48 0.81 -0.71
N ARG A 193 29.17 1.78 -1.35
CA ARG A 193 29.20 3.15 -0.85
C ARG A 193 27.81 3.80 -0.87
N GLU A 194 27.06 3.60 -1.96
CA GLU A 194 25.72 4.17 -2.11
C GLU A 194 24.75 3.61 -1.08
N THR A 195 24.79 2.29 -0.84
CA THR A 195 23.86 1.61 0.06
C THR A 195 24.18 1.86 1.54
N TYR A 196 25.47 1.77 1.94
CA TYR A 196 25.83 1.75 3.35
C TYR A 196 26.35 3.08 3.90
N TYR A 197 26.84 3.98 3.03
CA TYR A 197 27.44 5.24 3.48
C TYR A 197 26.65 6.48 3.03
N ARG A 198 25.80 6.36 1.99
CA ARG A 198 24.90 7.41 1.52
C ARG A 198 23.45 7.18 1.83
N ASP A 199 23.16 6.12 2.58
CA ASP A 199 21.82 5.74 3.04
C ASP A 199 20.80 5.68 1.89
N LEU A 200 21.02 4.74 0.95
CA LEU A 200 20.08 4.51 -0.15
C LEU A 200 18.71 4.14 0.41
N ARG A 201 17.82 5.12 0.48
CA ARG A 201 16.51 4.99 1.13
C ARG A 201 15.68 3.88 0.51
N ARG A 202 14.85 3.24 1.33
CA ARG A 202 13.92 2.18 0.89
C ARG A 202 13.08 2.59 -0.31
N THR A 203 12.63 3.84 -0.36
CA THR A 203 11.85 4.39 -1.48
C THR A 203 12.65 4.48 -2.79
N ALA A 204 13.95 4.78 -2.69
CA ALA A 204 14.84 4.79 -3.85
C ALA A 204 15.09 3.38 -4.38
N ILE A 205 15.27 2.39 -3.49
CA ILE A 205 15.37 0.97 -3.87
C ILE A 205 14.06 0.50 -4.52
N ALA A 206 12.90 0.83 -3.94
CA ALA A 206 11.60 0.50 -4.51
C ALA A 206 11.40 1.14 -5.91
N GLY A 207 11.97 2.33 -6.12
CA GLY A 207 11.97 3.03 -7.40
C GLY A 207 12.79 2.35 -8.52
N LEU A 208 13.50 1.27 -8.22
CA LEU A 208 14.20 0.44 -9.21
C LEU A 208 13.26 -0.60 -9.88
N ALA A 209 12.10 -0.89 -9.30
CA ALA A 209 11.19 -1.91 -9.83
C ALA A 209 10.76 -1.67 -11.31
N PRO A 210 10.51 -0.45 -11.79
CA PRO A 210 10.24 -0.20 -13.21
C PRO A 210 11.40 -0.60 -14.13
N LEU A 211 12.66 -0.50 -13.68
CA LEU A 211 13.82 -0.93 -14.46
C LEU A 211 13.86 -2.45 -14.60
N VAL A 212 13.35 -3.19 -13.62
CA VAL A 212 13.22 -4.65 -13.69
C VAL A 212 12.21 -5.03 -14.77
N GLN A 213 11.07 -4.33 -14.88
CA GLN A 213 10.17 -4.54 -16.01
C GLN A 213 10.83 -4.19 -17.34
N GLN A 214 11.53 -3.06 -17.43
CA GLN A 214 12.23 -2.66 -18.64
C GLN A 214 13.23 -3.74 -19.12
N ALA A 215 14.04 -4.28 -18.21
CA ALA A 215 14.97 -5.37 -18.54
C ALA A 215 14.24 -6.64 -18.98
N ARG A 216 13.16 -7.02 -18.27
CA ARG A 216 12.30 -8.15 -18.65
C ARG A 216 11.74 -7.99 -20.06
N ASP A 217 11.21 -6.82 -20.39
CA ASP A 217 10.60 -6.55 -21.70
C ASP A 217 11.65 -6.57 -22.84
N ALA A 218 12.93 -6.35 -22.49
CA ALA A 218 14.07 -6.55 -23.37
C ALA A 218 14.62 -8.00 -23.38
N GLY A 219 13.91 -8.96 -22.75
CA GLY A 219 14.25 -10.37 -22.77
C GLY A 219 15.23 -10.83 -21.68
N ASP A 220 15.49 -10.04 -20.64
CA ASP A 220 16.37 -10.41 -19.53
C ASP A 220 15.71 -11.49 -18.66
N ALA A 221 16.35 -12.66 -18.58
CA ALA A 221 15.87 -13.82 -17.84
C ALA A 221 15.90 -13.59 -16.31
N VAL A 222 16.89 -12.84 -15.80
CA VAL A 222 17.02 -12.52 -14.39
C VAL A 222 15.89 -11.59 -13.94
N ALA A 223 15.60 -10.57 -14.73
CA ALA A 223 14.50 -9.66 -14.47
C ALA A 223 13.14 -10.37 -14.53
N SER A 224 12.97 -11.29 -15.49
CA SER A 224 11.78 -12.13 -15.62
C SER A 224 11.57 -12.98 -14.37
N GLU A 225 12.61 -13.63 -13.87
CA GLU A 225 12.56 -14.46 -12.66
C GLU A 225 12.19 -13.62 -11.42
N ILE A 226 12.78 -12.41 -11.27
CA ILE A 226 12.46 -11.52 -10.15
C ILE A 226 10.98 -11.15 -10.14
N LEU A 227 10.40 -10.79 -11.29
CA LEU A 227 8.99 -10.41 -11.38
C LEU A 227 8.04 -11.61 -11.23
N ASN A 228 8.40 -12.78 -11.78
CA ASN A 228 7.66 -14.03 -11.56
C ASN A 228 7.57 -14.37 -10.08
N GLN A 229 8.70 -14.34 -9.38
CA GLN A 229 8.71 -14.61 -7.95
C GLN A 229 7.91 -13.57 -7.17
N ALA A 230 7.98 -12.29 -7.55
CA ALA A 230 7.16 -11.25 -6.92
C ALA A 230 5.64 -11.53 -7.07
N ALA A 231 5.20 -11.99 -8.24
CA ALA A 231 3.79 -12.35 -8.46
C ALA A 231 3.37 -13.56 -7.60
N ILE A 232 4.23 -14.58 -7.51
CA ILE A 232 3.99 -15.77 -6.67
C ILE A 232 3.83 -15.38 -5.20
N GLU A 233 4.71 -14.55 -4.67
CA GLU A 233 4.67 -14.13 -3.26
C GLU A 233 3.40 -13.32 -2.94
N LEU A 234 3.05 -12.34 -3.79
CA LEU A 234 1.84 -11.54 -3.62
C LEU A 234 0.57 -12.40 -3.66
N THR A 235 0.52 -13.35 -4.56
CA THR A 235 -0.64 -14.27 -4.67
C THR A 235 -0.66 -15.30 -3.55
N ALA A 236 0.48 -15.76 -3.06
CA ALA A 236 0.56 -16.63 -1.88
C ALA A 236 -0.01 -15.95 -0.64
N ALA A 237 0.31 -14.66 -0.42
CA ALA A 237 -0.28 -13.88 0.66
C ALA A 237 -1.82 -13.77 0.51
N ALA A 238 -2.31 -13.47 -0.70
CA ALA A 238 -3.75 -13.41 -0.97
C ALA A 238 -4.43 -14.78 -0.78
N SER A 239 -3.83 -15.87 -1.24
CA SER A 239 -4.32 -17.24 -1.05
C SER A 239 -4.47 -17.61 0.43
N SER A 240 -3.51 -17.19 1.27
CA SER A 240 -3.60 -17.37 2.72
C SER A 240 -4.82 -16.65 3.31
N VAL A 241 -5.05 -15.39 2.91
CA VAL A 241 -6.21 -14.60 3.35
C VAL A 241 -7.52 -15.25 2.91
N ILE A 242 -7.63 -15.62 1.63
CA ILE A 242 -8.82 -16.29 1.06
C ILE A 242 -9.14 -17.59 1.80
N SER A 243 -8.10 -18.39 2.10
CA SER A 243 -8.25 -19.65 2.82
C SER A 243 -8.74 -19.46 4.25
N LYS A 244 -8.12 -18.52 5.01
CA LYS A 244 -8.52 -18.20 6.39
C LYS A 244 -9.97 -17.70 6.47
N LEU A 245 -10.41 -16.96 5.46
CA LEU A 245 -11.77 -16.41 5.40
C LEU A 245 -12.82 -17.35 4.82
N GLY A 246 -12.40 -18.53 4.28
CA GLY A 246 -13.29 -19.51 3.65
C GLY A 246 -13.87 -19.05 2.31
N MET A 247 -13.15 -18.18 1.55
CA MET A 247 -13.70 -17.49 0.39
C MET A 247 -13.38 -18.13 -0.96
N ARG A 248 -12.68 -19.26 -1.03
CA ARG A 248 -12.20 -19.86 -2.32
C ARG A 248 -13.28 -20.05 -3.38
N GLY A 249 -14.49 -20.45 -2.97
CA GLY A 249 -15.63 -20.70 -3.86
C GLY A 249 -16.58 -19.52 -4.01
N GLU A 250 -16.32 -18.41 -3.32
CA GLU A 250 -17.20 -17.26 -3.29
C GLU A 250 -16.97 -16.30 -4.48
N VAL A 251 -17.97 -15.46 -4.74
CA VAL A 251 -17.84 -14.35 -5.69
C VAL A 251 -17.45 -13.10 -4.91
N PHE A 252 -16.29 -12.54 -5.21
CA PHE A 252 -15.81 -11.31 -4.56
C PHE A 252 -14.79 -10.58 -5.45
N PRO A 253 -14.64 -9.26 -5.32
CA PRO A 253 -13.59 -8.52 -6.00
C PRO A 253 -12.23 -8.73 -5.32
N THR A 254 -11.18 -8.86 -6.14
CA THR A 254 -9.79 -8.74 -5.71
C THR A 254 -9.20 -7.44 -6.23
N ILE A 255 -8.81 -6.55 -5.34
CA ILE A 255 -8.33 -5.22 -5.67
C ILE A 255 -6.80 -5.20 -5.61
N LEU A 256 -6.13 -4.85 -6.70
CA LEU A 256 -4.69 -4.64 -6.75
C LEU A 256 -4.40 -3.16 -6.52
N ALA A 257 -3.86 -2.80 -5.36
CA ALA A 257 -3.60 -1.43 -4.96
C ALA A 257 -2.09 -1.17 -4.78
N GLY A 258 -1.70 0.10 -4.86
CA GLY A 258 -0.31 0.51 -4.68
C GLY A 258 0.40 0.86 -5.98
N GLY A 259 1.47 1.65 -5.84
CA GLY A 259 2.17 2.24 -6.98
C GLY A 259 2.89 1.23 -7.88
N ILE A 260 3.24 0.06 -7.35
CA ILE A 260 3.97 -0.96 -8.11
C ILE A 260 3.11 -1.56 -9.23
N PHE A 261 1.83 -1.80 -9.01
CA PHE A 261 0.95 -2.32 -10.06
C PHE A 261 0.76 -1.35 -11.23
N LYS A 262 0.93 -0.03 -10.98
CA LYS A 262 0.92 0.99 -12.04
C LYS A 262 2.28 1.12 -12.72
N ALA A 263 3.37 1.00 -11.96
CA ALA A 263 4.73 1.18 -12.45
C ALA A 263 5.31 -0.09 -13.11
N VAL A 264 4.73 -1.26 -12.81
CA VAL A 264 5.10 -2.58 -13.34
C VAL A 264 3.83 -3.30 -13.81
N PRO A 265 3.21 -2.88 -14.92
CA PRO A 265 1.92 -3.42 -15.39
C PRO A 265 1.93 -4.93 -15.64
N TRP A 266 3.07 -5.48 -16.06
CA TRP A 266 3.20 -6.92 -16.24
C TRP A 266 2.94 -7.69 -14.93
N LEU A 267 3.45 -7.17 -13.80
CA LEU A 267 3.23 -7.79 -12.49
C LEU A 267 1.74 -7.82 -12.14
N ALA A 268 1.01 -6.72 -12.42
CA ALA A 268 -0.43 -6.69 -12.21
C ALA A 268 -1.15 -7.77 -13.04
N GLY A 269 -0.81 -7.88 -14.33
CA GLY A 269 -1.37 -8.92 -15.21
C GLY A 269 -1.08 -10.33 -14.71
N GLN A 270 0.15 -10.60 -14.30
CA GLN A 270 0.55 -11.91 -13.80
C GLN A 270 -0.14 -12.27 -12.49
N VAL A 271 -0.28 -11.31 -11.57
CA VAL A 271 -1.05 -11.51 -10.33
C VAL A 271 -2.52 -11.82 -10.64
N MET A 272 -3.15 -11.14 -11.62
CA MET A 272 -4.52 -11.44 -12.03
C MET A 272 -4.66 -12.87 -12.58
N VAL A 273 -3.71 -13.33 -13.40
CA VAL A 273 -3.68 -14.70 -13.93
C VAL A 273 -3.62 -15.72 -12.79
N LEU A 274 -2.66 -15.57 -11.88
CA LEU A 274 -2.51 -16.47 -10.73
C LEU A 274 -3.72 -16.42 -9.78
N MET A 275 -4.34 -15.24 -9.60
CA MET A 275 -5.56 -15.12 -8.82
C MET A 275 -6.75 -15.88 -9.44
N SER A 276 -6.85 -15.94 -10.76
CA SER A 276 -7.90 -16.73 -11.43
C SER A 276 -7.79 -18.23 -11.19
N GLU A 277 -6.59 -18.73 -10.92
CA GLU A 277 -6.35 -20.14 -10.53
C GLU A 277 -6.71 -20.37 -9.05
N ILE A 278 -6.39 -19.41 -8.16
CA ILE A 278 -6.62 -19.51 -6.71
C ILE A 278 -8.09 -19.33 -6.35
N ALA A 279 -8.75 -18.37 -6.97
CA ALA A 279 -10.14 -17.99 -6.75
C ALA A 279 -10.85 -17.69 -8.07
N PRO A 280 -11.27 -18.73 -8.82
CA PRO A 280 -11.81 -18.59 -10.19
C PRO A 280 -13.05 -17.72 -10.32
N ARG A 281 -13.76 -17.48 -9.21
CA ARG A 281 -14.97 -16.64 -9.17
C ARG A 281 -14.69 -15.22 -8.68
N SER A 282 -13.43 -14.91 -8.40
CA SER A 282 -13.00 -13.55 -8.03
C SER A 282 -12.78 -12.69 -9.27
N ASP A 283 -13.21 -11.42 -9.19
CA ASP A 283 -12.92 -10.39 -10.20
C ASP A 283 -11.69 -9.57 -9.75
N ALA A 284 -10.53 -9.87 -10.32
CA ALA A 284 -9.28 -9.20 -10.00
C ALA A 284 -9.05 -7.98 -10.91
N ARG A 285 -8.82 -6.81 -10.30
CA ARG A 285 -8.60 -5.56 -11.04
C ARG A 285 -7.69 -4.58 -10.30
N VAL A 286 -6.98 -3.74 -11.03
CA VAL A 286 -6.17 -2.65 -10.46
C VAL A 286 -7.07 -1.54 -9.95
N LEU A 287 -6.75 -1.02 -8.77
CA LEU A 287 -7.44 0.14 -8.21
C LEU A 287 -7.13 1.39 -9.06
N ASP A 288 -8.14 2.00 -9.63
CA ASP A 288 -8.08 3.17 -10.51
C ASP A 288 -8.33 4.50 -9.80
N VAL A 289 -8.81 4.45 -8.54
CA VAL A 289 -9.11 5.63 -7.73
C VAL A 289 -8.12 5.78 -6.56
N GLU A 290 -8.05 6.97 -5.97
CA GLU A 290 -7.26 7.18 -4.74
C GLU A 290 -7.89 6.41 -3.57
N PRO A 291 -7.10 5.63 -2.80
CA PRO A 291 -7.59 4.89 -1.63
C PRO A 291 -8.32 5.77 -0.60
N ALA A 292 -7.91 7.03 -0.45
CA ALA A 292 -8.58 8.00 0.43
C ALA A 292 -10.10 8.16 0.15
N ARG A 293 -10.60 7.81 -1.05
CA ARG A 293 -12.04 7.73 -1.32
C ARG A 293 -12.73 6.64 -0.50
N GLY A 294 -12.03 5.55 -0.20
CA GLY A 294 -12.52 4.53 0.72
C GLY A 294 -12.62 5.05 2.15
N ALA A 295 -11.64 5.85 2.58
CA ALA A 295 -11.69 6.52 3.88
C ALA A 295 -12.88 7.52 3.96
N VAL A 296 -13.16 8.27 2.89
CA VAL A 296 -14.36 9.14 2.81
C VAL A 296 -15.63 8.31 3.01
N ARG A 297 -15.77 7.15 2.35
CA ARG A 297 -16.95 6.28 2.51
C ARG A 297 -17.11 5.75 3.92
N LEU A 298 -16.01 5.35 4.57
CA LEU A 298 -16.02 4.91 5.96
C LEU A 298 -16.37 6.08 6.90
N ALA A 299 -15.83 7.28 6.67
CA ALA A 299 -16.16 8.46 7.45
C ALA A 299 -17.64 8.86 7.31
N LEU A 300 -18.22 8.76 6.11
CA LEU A 300 -19.65 9.00 5.90
C LEU A 300 -20.51 7.97 6.62
N ALA A 301 -20.17 6.68 6.59
CA ALA A 301 -20.87 5.64 7.31
C ALA A 301 -20.81 5.89 8.82
N GLU A 302 -19.63 6.28 9.34
CA GLU A 302 -19.46 6.63 10.75
C GLU A 302 -20.31 7.84 11.17
N ALA A 303 -20.34 8.88 10.33
CA ALA A 303 -21.15 10.08 10.61
C ALA A 303 -22.66 9.82 10.61
N ARG A 304 -23.12 8.81 9.83
CA ARG A 304 -24.54 8.45 9.68
C ARG A 304 -25.10 7.46 10.70
N GLY A 305 -24.28 6.93 11.58
CA GLY A 305 -24.78 6.01 12.62
C GLY A 305 -23.75 4.98 13.08
N GLY A 306 -22.54 5.07 12.56
CA GLY A 306 -21.44 4.18 12.89
C GLY A 306 -21.16 3.12 11.82
N VAL A 307 -19.90 2.71 11.73
CA VAL A 307 -19.43 1.66 10.84
C VAL A 307 -19.09 0.40 11.66
N ARG A 308 -19.56 -0.75 11.20
CA ARG A 308 -19.16 -2.02 11.80
C ARG A 308 -17.80 -2.42 11.21
N LEU A 309 -16.75 -2.21 12.01
CA LEU A 309 -15.40 -2.66 11.62
C LEU A 309 -15.31 -4.19 11.59
N PRO A 310 -14.54 -4.75 10.67
CA PRO A 310 -14.31 -6.19 10.60
C PRO A 310 -13.57 -6.70 11.83
N ALA A 311 -13.95 -7.90 12.31
CA ALA A 311 -13.22 -8.59 13.37
C ALA A 311 -12.09 -9.43 12.77
N TYR A 312 -10.87 -9.24 13.24
CA TYR A 312 -9.71 -10.04 12.83
C TYR A 312 -9.78 -11.46 13.42
N ILE A 313 -9.36 -12.45 12.61
CA ILE A 313 -9.25 -13.87 12.96
C ILE A 313 -7.83 -14.38 12.79
#